data_d27804541343b21ab4a80da4aebf0677
#
_entry.id   d27804541343b21ab4a80da4aebf0677
#
_cell.length_a   1.000
_cell.length_b   1.000
_cell.length_c   1.000
_cell.angle_alpha   90.00
_cell.angle_beta   90.00
_cell.angle_gamma   90.00
#
_symmetry.space_group_name_H-M   'P 1'
#
loop_
_entity.id
_entity.type
_entity.pdbx_description
1 polymer ?
#
loop_
_entity_poly.entity_id
_entity_poly.type
_entity_poly.pdbx_seq_one_letter_code
_entity_poly.pdbx_strand_id
1 'polypeptide(L)'
;MNHPHNGFVNNRVLKLNVGFLLSQSVGTSRDVAFEVPPLAVTDDVLLAFLRGSLRLSRTTEGILVQGTLETAVEGECRRCLTPVEIPLTLVIEELFAHGPHHSSEFMVGDDAILDLTPLLREEIIITTPLAPLCKPDCAGLCPQCGQDLNLDRCDCEQETIDPRLAALLELRKQL
;
A
#
# COMPACT_ATOMS: atom_id res chain seq x y z
N MET A 1 -9.91 12.56 17.81
CA MET A 1 -10.95 12.68 16.78
C MET A 1 -11.32 11.27 16.37
N ASN A 2 -12.53 10.80 16.74
CA ASN A 2 -13.00 9.45 16.42
C ASN A 2 -13.37 9.41 14.94
N HIS A 3 -12.57 8.75 14.12
CA HIS A 3 -13.01 8.33 12.79
C HIS A 3 -13.97 7.14 12.97
N PRO A 4 -15.18 7.19 12.40
CA PRO A 4 -16.09 6.06 12.45
C PRO A 4 -15.58 4.97 11.50
N HIS A 5 -14.98 3.90 12.04
CA HIS A 5 -14.66 2.66 11.32
C HIS A 5 -15.92 1.86 10.93
N ASN A 6 -17.05 2.54 10.72
CA ASN A 6 -18.33 1.92 10.44
C ASN A 6 -18.37 1.51 8.94
N GLY A 7 -18.03 0.26 8.65
CA GLY A 7 -18.06 -0.35 7.31
C GLY A 7 -16.83 -1.18 6.95
N PHE A 8 -15.74 -1.10 7.73
CA PHE A 8 -14.55 -1.91 7.49
C PHE A 8 -14.58 -3.22 8.28
N VAL A 9 -14.14 -4.30 7.65
CA VAL A 9 -13.92 -5.58 8.31
C VAL A 9 -12.67 -5.47 9.20
N ASN A 10 -12.68 -6.18 10.33
CA ASN A 10 -11.54 -6.22 11.24
C ASN A 10 -10.41 -7.08 10.64
N ASN A 11 -9.16 -6.74 10.93
CA ASN A 11 -7.93 -7.42 10.51
C ASN A 11 -7.81 -8.89 10.98
N ARG A 12 -8.76 -9.42 11.73
CA ARG A 12 -8.79 -10.84 12.12
C ARG A 12 -8.74 -11.81 10.94
N VAL A 13 -9.21 -11.39 9.76
CA VAL A 13 -9.15 -12.17 8.52
C VAL A 13 -7.71 -12.36 8.03
N LEU A 14 -6.77 -11.53 8.50
CA LEU A 14 -5.34 -11.61 8.19
C LEU A 14 -4.56 -12.52 9.15
N LYS A 15 -5.22 -13.05 10.18
CA LYS A 15 -4.63 -13.98 11.17
C LYS A 15 -4.96 -15.40 10.78
N LEU A 16 -3.97 -16.10 10.25
CA LEU A 16 -4.12 -17.44 9.70
C LEU A 16 -3.64 -18.49 10.70
N ASN A 17 -4.51 -19.46 11.04
CA ASN A 17 -4.07 -20.62 11.81
C ASN A 17 -3.27 -21.57 10.91
N VAL A 18 -1.99 -21.70 11.18
CA VAL A 18 -1.04 -22.55 10.44
C VAL A 18 -0.59 -23.79 11.23
N GLY A 19 -1.20 -24.07 12.39
CA GLY A 19 -0.84 -25.20 13.26
C GLY A 19 -0.89 -26.54 12.54
N PHE A 20 -1.90 -26.75 11.67
CA PHE A 20 -1.95 -27.95 10.83
C PHE A 20 -0.74 -28.03 9.90
N LEU A 21 -0.36 -26.93 9.24
CA LEU A 21 0.76 -26.90 8.31
C LEU A 21 2.10 -27.11 9.01
N LEU A 22 2.27 -26.55 10.22
CA LEU A 22 3.46 -26.75 11.04
C LEU A 22 3.65 -28.22 11.46
N SER A 23 2.59 -29.00 11.60
CA SER A 23 2.65 -30.43 11.95
C SER A 23 2.93 -31.34 10.74
N GLN A 24 2.91 -30.81 9.52
CA GLN A 24 3.17 -31.58 8.30
C GLN A 24 4.66 -31.64 7.96
N SER A 25 5.01 -32.49 7.01
CA SER A 25 6.37 -32.56 6.48
C SER A 25 6.75 -31.32 5.70
N VAL A 26 8.05 -30.99 5.70
CA VAL A 26 8.62 -29.93 4.86
C VAL A 26 8.24 -30.15 3.39
N GLY A 27 7.86 -29.08 2.71
CA GLY A 27 7.36 -29.10 1.33
C GLY A 27 5.83 -29.18 1.20
N THR A 28 5.10 -29.45 2.30
CA THR A 28 3.63 -29.36 2.27
C THR A 28 3.20 -27.92 2.09
N SER A 29 2.20 -27.68 1.24
CA SER A 29 1.67 -26.35 0.98
C SER A 29 0.15 -26.30 1.06
N ARG A 30 -0.38 -25.10 1.30
CA ARG A 30 -1.81 -24.80 1.30
C ARG A 30 -2.04 -23.43 0.66
N ASP A 31 -3.03 -23.35 -0.22
CA ASP A 31 -3.47 -22.08 -0.79
C ASP A 31 -4.59 -21.49 0.07
N VAL A 32 -4.52 -20.17 0.27
CA VAL A 32 -5.53 -19.37 0.98
C VAL A 32 -5.99 -18.26 0.04
N ALA A 33 -7.27 -18.27 -0.29
CA ALA A 33 -7.87 -17.23 -1.11
C ALA A 33 -8.42 -16.10 -0.24
N PHE A 34 -8.26 -14.88 -0.71
CA PHE A 34 -8.82 -13.68 -0.12
C PHE A 34 -9.84 -13.07 -1.07
N GLU A 35 -11.01 -12.77 -0.55
CA GLU A 35 -12.03 -11.95 -1.17
C GLU A 35 -12.74 -11.19 -0.06
N VAL A 36 -12.11 -10.11 0.37
CA VAL A 36 -12.49 -9.35 1.56
C VAL A 36 -13.01 -7.98 1.11
N PRO A 37 -14.18 -7.54 1.61
CA PRO A 37 -14.69 -6.19 1.40
C PRO A 37 -13.77 -5.16 2.09
N PRO A 38 -14.14 -3.87 2.18
CA PRO A 38 -13.32 -2.86 2.82
C PRO A 38 -12.76 -3.32 4.17
N LEU A 39 -11.42 -3.24 4.31
CA LEU A 39 -10.67 -3.83 5.42
C LEU A 39 -9.76 -2.78 6.07
N ALA A 40 -9.82 -2.66 7.39
CA ALA A 40 -8.81 -1.95 8.17
C ALA A 40 -7.66 -2.93 8.49
N VAL A 41 -6.51 -2.77 7.83
CA VAL A 41 -5.28 -3.52 8.16
C VAL A 41 -4.75 -3.03 9.50
N THR A 42 -4.58 -1.72 9.62
CA THR A 42 -4.22 -0.98 10.83
C THR A 42 -5.02 0.33 10.88
N ASP A 43 -4.86 1.12 11.93
CA ASP A 43 -5.57 2.40 12.07
C ASP A 43 -5.15 3.42 10.98
N ASP A 44 -3.96 3.26 10.41
CA ASP A 44 -3.39 4.13 9.38
C ASP A 44 -3.48 3.56 7.95
N VAL A 45 -3.90 2.28 7.79
CA VAL A 45 -3.99 1.62 6.48
C VAL A 45 -5.37 1.01 6.28
N LEU A 46 -6.16 1.66 5.43
CA LEU A 46 -7.51 1.23 5.06
C LEU A 46 -7.53 0.80 3.59
N LEU A 47 -8.08 -0.36 3.33
CA LEU A 47 -8.21 -0.94 1.99
C LEU A 47 -9.65 -0.88 1.51
N ALA A 48 -9.86 -0.53 0.26
CA ALA A 48 -11.17 -0.60 -0.37
C ALA A 48 -11.66 -2.06 -0.55
N PHE A 49 -10.72 -2.98 -0.72
CA PHE A 49 -10.95 -4.44 -0.80
C PHE A 49 -9.60 -5.16 -0.63
N LEU A 50 -9.63 -6.50 -0.51
CA LEU A 50 -8.45 -7.35 -0.61
C LEU A 50 -8.82 -8.61 -1.38
N ARG A 51 -8.16 -8.87 -2.52
CA ARG A 51 -8.42 -10.03 -3.39
C ARG A 51 -7.13 -10.71 -3.81
N GLY A 52 -7.21 -12.02 -4.02
CA GLY A 52 -6.08 -12.81 -4.52
C GLY A 52 -5.89 -14.11 -3.75
N SER A 53 -4.73 -14.72 -3.90
CA SER A 53 -4.40 -15.95 -3.20
C SER A 53 -2.95 -15.97 -2.75
N LEU A 54 -2.73 -16.52 -1.57
CA LEU A 54 -1.41 -16.78 -1.02
C LEU A 54 -1.21 -18.28 -0.86
N ARG A 55 -0.04 -18.77 -1.26
CA ARG A 55 0.43 -20.11 -0.97
C ARG A 55 1.30 -20.09 0.27
N LEU A 56 0.93 -20.87 1.25
CA LEU A 56 1.68 -21.10 2.47
C LEU A 56 2.39 -22.43 2.36
N SER A 57 3.73 -22.43 2.40
CA SER A 57 4.55 -23.63 2.24
C SER A 57 5.37 -23.89 3.49
N ARG A 58 5.33 -25.14 4.00
CA ARG A 58 6.14 -25.56 5.14
C ARG A 58 7.60 -25.71 4.72
N THR A 59 8.48 -24.94 5.34
CA THR A 59 9.95 -25.00 5.19
C THR A 59 10.61 -25.55 6.45
N THR A 60 11.91 -25.74 6.45
CA THR A 60 12.68 -26.12 7.66
C THR A 60 12.69 -25.02 8.72
N GLU A 61 12.57 -23.75 8.30
CA GLU A 61 12.70 -22.57 9.15
C GLU A 61 11.35 -22.00 9.61
N GLY A 62 10.25 -22.34 8.90
CA GLY A 62 8.94 -21.79 9.21
C GLY A 62 7.94 -22.00 8.09
N ILE A 63 7.17 -20.97 7.80
CA ILE A 63 6.16 -20.94 6.73
C ILE A 63 6.57 -19.86 5.71
N LEU A 64 6.85 -20.28 4.48
CA LEU A 64 7.03 -19.37 3.36
C LEU A 64 5.64 -18.99 2.81
N VAL A 65 5.38 -17.70 2.70
CA VAL A 65 4.15 -17.10 2.16
C VAL A 65 4.47 -16.50 0.82
N GLN A 66 3.82 -16.97 -0.24
CA GLN A 66 4.04 -16.46 -1.61
C GLN A 66 2.71 -16.25 -2.31
N GLY A 67 2.61 -15.21 -3.13
CA GLY A 67 1.45 -14.98 -3.98
C GLY A 67 1.26 -13.53 -4.35
N THR A 68 0.09 -13.24 -4.90
CA THR A 68 -0.25 -11.88 -5.33
C THR A 68 -1.61 -11.50 -4.76
N LEU A 69 -1.68 -10.30 -4.20
CA LEU A 69 -2.91 -9.70 -3.71
C LEU A 69 -3.16 -8.38 -4.42
N GLU A 70 -4.39 -8.13 -4.76
CA GLU A 70 -4.87 -6.89 -5.35
C GLU A 70 -5.69 -6.13 -4.31
N THR A 71 -5.50 -4.82 -4.27
CA THR A 71 -6.23 -3.92 -3.38
C THR A 71 -6.28 -2.52 -3.96
N ALA A 72 -6.93 -1.60 -3.27
CA ALA A 72 -6.83 -0.17 -3.53
C ALA A 72 -6.83 0.60 -2.21
N VAL A 73 -6.14 1.72 -2.20
CA VAL A 73 -6.09 2.66 -1.06
C VAL A 73 -6.59 4.03 -1.49
N GLU A 74 -7.19 4.75 -0.56
CA GLU A 74 -7.57 6.14 -0.80
C GLU A 74 -6.34 7.04 -0.63
N GLY A 75 -6.23 8.03 -1.52
CA GLY A 75 -5.19 9.04 -1.46
C GLY A 75 -5.68 10.35 -2.05
N GLU A 76 -4.79 11.32 -2.19
CA GLU A 76 -5.07 12.63 -2.79
C GLU A 76 -4.12 12.89 -3.96
N CYS A 77 -4.65 13.45 -5.03
CA CYS A 77 -3.84 13.89 -6.16
C CYS A 77 -2.85 14.96 -5.69
N ARG A 78 -1.55 14.74 -5.91
CA ARG A 78 -0.50 15.69 -5.49
C ARG A 78 -0.59 17.07 -6.14
N ARG A 79 -1.38 17.22 -7.22
CA ARG A 79 -1.49 18.49 -7.96
C ARG A 79 -2.77 19.25 -7.65
N CYS A 80 -3.92 18.58 -7.60
CA CYS A 80 -5.22 19.23 -7.42
C CYS A 80 -5.93 18.86 -6.12
N LEU A 81 -5.32 17.99 -5.29
CA LEU A 81 -5.82 17.53 -3.99
C LEU A 81 -7.17 16.79 -4.05
N THR A 82 -7.63 16.45 -5.25
CA THR A 82 -8.84 15.65 -5.43
C THR A 82 -8.58 14.23 -4.89
N PRO A 83 -9.53 13.65 -4.13
CA PRO A 83 -9.44 12.25 -3.70
C PRO A 83 -9.31 11.32 -4.90
N VAL A 84 -8.43 10.32 -4.77
CA VAL A 84 -8.18 9.31 -5.81
C VAL A 84 -8.09 7.93 -5.17
N GLU A 85 -8.64 6.94 -5.84
CA GLU A 85 -8.43 5.54 -5.49
C GLU A 85 -7.18 5.04 -6.22
N ILE A 86 -6.23 4.51 -5.48
CA ILE A 86 -4.93 4.06 -5.98
C ILE A 86 -4.94 2.53 -5.97
N PRO A 87 -5.05 1.87 -7.15
CA PRO A 87 -4.97 0.41 -7.24
C PRO A 87 -3.54 -0.05 -6.96
N LEU A 88 -3.41 -1.11 -6.16
CA LEU A 88 -2.15 -1.72 -5.79
C LEU A 88 -2.16 -3.21 -6.09
N THR A 89 -1.04 -3.71 -6.58
CA THR A 89 -0.76 -5.14 -6.73
C THR A 89 0.43 -5.47 -5.82
N LEU A 90 0.16 -6.23 -4.77
CA LEU A 90 1.14 -6.64 -3.78
C LEU A 90 1.69 -8.00 -4.15
N VAL A 91 2.98 -8.11 -4.41
CA VAL A 91 3.67 -9.38 -4.66
C VAL A 91 4.34 -9.80 -3.37
N ILE A 92 3.79 -10.82 -2.75
CA ILE A 92 4.23 -11.32 -1.44
C ILE A 92 5.18 -12.50 -1.65
N GLU A 93 6.36 -12.42 -1.04
CA GLU A 93 7.31 -13.52 -0.92
C GLU A 93 8.09 -13.36 0.38
N GLU A 94 7.58 -13.92 1.48
CA GLU A 94 8.16 -13.71 2.79
C GLU A 94 8.14 -14.97 3.67
N LEU A 95 9.19 -15.13 4.48
CA LEU A 95 9.34 -16.24 5.41
C LEU A 95 8.90 -15.82 6.82
N PHE A 96 7.86 -16.47 7.31
CA PHE A 96 7.47 -16.40 8.72
C PHE A 96 8.20 -17.48 9.50
N ALA A 97 9.23 -17.09 10.26
CA ALA A 97 10.04 -18.02 11.03
C ALA A 97 9.23 -18.68 12.16
N HIS A 98 9.58 -19.92 12.47
CA HIS A 98 8.98 -20.66 13.60
C HIS A 98 10.03 -21.42 14.38
N GLY A 99 10.04 -21.25 15.69
CA GLY A 99 10.93 -21.92 16.63
C GLY A 99 12.04 -21.01 17.18
N PRO A 100 12.71 -21.44 18.26
CA PRO A 100 13.59 -20.60 19.08
C PRO A 100 14.95 -20.28 18.42
N HIS A 101 15.30 -20.98 17.34
CA HIS A 101 16.60 -20.83 16.68
C HIS A 101 16.53 -20.05 15.36
N HIS A 102 15.34 -19.66 14.94
CA HIS A 102 15.13 -18.91 13.72
C HIS A 102 14.67 -17.50 14.07
N SER A 103 15.36 -16.49 13.54
CA SER A 103 14.98 -15.09 13.66
C SER A 103 14.67 -14.56 12.26
N SER A 104 13.49 -14.03 12.10
CA SER A 104 13.07 -13.26 10.95
C SER A 104 12.32 -12.05 11.46
N GLU A 105 12.13 -11.06 10.62
CA GLU A 105 11.29 -9.90 10.91
C GLU A 105 9.85 -10.33 11.21
N PHE A 106 9.39 -11.37 10.51
CA PHE A 106 8.07 -11.95 10.70
C PHE A 106 8.18 -13.35 11.34
N MET A 107 7.35 -13.57 12.34
CA MET A 107 7.34 -14.83 13.09
C MET A 107 5.92 -15.39 13.21
N VAL A 108 5.83 -16.73 13.22
CA VAL A 108 4.60 -17.40 13.62
C VAL A 108 4.50 -17.40 15.14
N GLY A 109 3.37 -16.97 15.69
CA GLY A 109 3.14 -16.95 17.13
C GLY A 109 3.18 -18.35 17.77
N ASP A 110 3.39 -18.42 19.09
CA ASP A 110 3.38 -19.68 19.85
C ASP A 110 2.02 -20.40 19.79
N ASP A 111 0.96 -19.66 19.50
CA ASP A 111 -0.40 -20.14 19.25
C ASP A 111 -0.62 -20.68 17.83
N ALA A 112 0.46 -20.78 17.04
CA ALA A 112 0.45 -21.17 15.64
C ALA A 112 -0.40 -20.22 14.75
N ILE A 113 -0.51 -18.95 15.14
CA ILE A 113 -1.12 -17.90 14.34
C ILE A 113 -0.04 -17.16 13.54
N LEU A 114 -0.22 -17.11 12.24
CA LEU A 114 0.54 -16.30 11.30
C LEU A 114 -0.25 -15.02 11.05
N ASP A 115 0.29 -13.87 11.48
CA ASP A 115 -0.35 -12.56 11.32
C ASP A 115 0.24 -11.84 10.12
N LEU A 116 -0.56 -11.70 9.06
CA LEU A 116 -0.18 -10.98 7.84
C LEU A 116 -0.24 -9.45 8.00
N THR A 117 -0.79 -8.94 9.10
CA THR A 117 -1.01 -7.48 9.29
C THR A 117 0.25 -6.66 9.13
N PRO A 118 1.39 -6.96 9.81
CA PRO A 118 2.60 -6.16 9.68
C PRO A 118 3.17 -6.21 8.26
N LEU A 119 3.26 -7.39 7.66
CA LEU A 119 3.75 -7.56 6.30
C LEU A 119 2.92 -6.76 5.29
N LEU A 120 1.59 -6.88 5.32
CA LEU A 120 0.72 -6.16 4.40
C LEU A 120 0.82 -4.65 4.58
N ARG A 121 0.96 -4.17 5.84
CA ARG A 121 1.15 -2.75 6.09
C ARG A 121 2.43 -2.23 5.43
N GLU A 122 3.53 -2.94 5.55
CA GLU A 122 4.82 -2.58 4.95
C GLU A 122 4.74 -2.58 3.43
N GLU A 123 4.21 -3.66 2.83
CA GLU A 123 4.07 -3.80 1.40
C GLU A 123 3.17 -2.70 0.79
N ILE A 124 2.07 -2.36 1.46
CA ILE A 124 1.17 -1.29 1.02
C ILE A 124 1.89 0.06 1.03
N ILE A 125 2.62 0.37 2.11
CA ILE A 125 3.34 1.64 2.24
C ILE A 125 4.43 1.76 1.16
N ILE A 126 5.18 0.69 0.90
CA ILE A 126 6.26 0.67 -0.10
C ILE A 126 5.69 0.75 -1.52
N THR A 127 4.59 0.04 -1.80
CA THR A 127 3.98 -0.02 -3.14
C THR A 127 3.17 1.23 -3.47
N THR A 128 2.66 1.94 -2.46
CA THR A 128 1.87 3.16 -2.67
C THR A 128 2.75 4.27 -3.26
N PRO A 129 2.38 4.83 -4.44
CA PRO A 129 3.16 5.89 -5.07
C PRO A 129 3.18 7.14 -4.19
N LEU A 130 4.36 7.71 -3.97
CA LEU A 130 4.56 8.95 -3.19
C LEU A 130 3.86 10.17 -3.78
N ALA A 131 3.43 10.09 -5.03
CA ALA A 131 2.93 11.23 -5.80
C ALA A 131 1.79 10.83 -6.73
N PRO A 132 0.66 10.34 -6.22
CA PRO A 132 -0.45 9.93 -7.06
C PRO A 132 -1.04 11.11 -7.81
N LEU A 133 -1.56 10.85 -9.00
CA LEU A 133 -2.25 11.83 -9.84
C LEU A 133 -3.65 11.33 -10.17
N CYS A 134 -4.63 12.22 -10.18
CA CYS A 134 -5.99 11.88 -10.63
C CYS A 134 -6.03 11.55 -12.13
N LYS A 135 -5.14 12.14 -12.91
CA LYS A 135 -4.90 11.87 -14.34
C LYS A 135 -3.49 12.31 -14.72
N PRO A 136 -2.87 11.71 -15.75
CA PRO A 136 -1.49 12.01 -16.14
C PRO A 136 -1.24 13.49 -16.46
N ASP A 137 -2.22 14.14 -17.07
CA ASP A 137 -2.20 15.54 -17.52
C ASP A 137 -2.85 16.51 -16.52
N CYS A 138 -2.99 16.13 -15.25
CA CYS A 138 -3.59 16.99 -14.24
C CYS A 138 -2.89 18.36 -14.20
N ALA A 139 -3.64 19.43 -14.45
CA ALA A 139 -3.13 20.80 -14.43
C ALA A 139 -2.87 21.33 -13.00
N GLY A 140 -3.49 20.72 -11.99
CA GLY A 140 -3.31 21.10 -10.59
C GLY A 140 -4.12 22.29 -10.17
N LEU A 141 -3.74 22.86 -9.01
CA LEU A 141 -4.29 24.11 -8.47
C LEU A 141 -3.38 25.28 -8.86
N CYS A 142 -3.97 26.44 -9.07
CA CYS A 142 -3.22 27.67 -9.21
C CYS A 142 -2.49 27.99 -7.90
N PRO A 143 -1.17 28.22 -7.92
CA PRO A 143 -0.40 28.49 -6.70
C PRO A 143 -0.75 29.82 -6.03
N GLN A 144 -1.41 30.75 -6.73
CA GLN A 144 -1.78 32.06 -6.19
C GLN A 144 -3.19 32.08 -5.61
N CYS A 145 -4.19 31.58 -6.35
CA CYS A 145 -5.60 31.69 -5.93
C CYS A 145 -6.24 30.35 -5.52
N GLY A 146 -5.54 29.20 -5.72
CA GLY A 146 -6.08 27.87 -5.40
C GLY A 146 -7.14 27.35 -6.39
N GLN A 147 -7.42 28.08 -7.49
CA GLN A 147 -8.34 27.63 -8.54
C GLN A 147 -7.90 26.30 -9.13
N ASP A 148 -8.83 25.35 -9.30
CA ASP A 148 -8.55 24.11 -9.99
C ASP A 148 -8.44 24.37 -11.51
N LEU A 149 -7.21 24.25 -12.01
CA LEU A 149 -6.87 24.50 -13.41
C LEU A 149 -7.34 23.36 -14.35
N ASN A 150 -7.87 22.27 -13.81
CA ASN A 150 -8.53 21.24 -14.60
C ASN A 150 -9.98 21.62 -14.97
N LEU A 151 -10.59 22.52 -14.21
CA LEU A 151 -11.97 22.97 -14.41
C LEU A 151 -11.99 24.27 -15.21
N ASP A 152 -11.28 25.31 -14.72
CA ASP A 152 -11.28 26.62 -15.33
C ASP A 152 -9.89 27.27 -15.27
N ARG A 153 -9.65 28.22 -16.16
CA ARG A 153 -8.44 29.07 -16.13
C ARG A 153 -8.65 30.21 -15.12
N CYS A 154 -7.60 30.58 -14.43
CA CYS A 154 -7.57 31.80 -13.61
C CYS A 154 -6.83 32.91 -14.34
N ASP A 155 -7.16 34.16 -14.00
CA ASP A 155 -6.51 35.37 -14.54
C ASP A 155 -5.28 35.80 -13.70
N CYS A 156 -4.78 34.94 -12.81
CA CYS A 156 -3.59 35.22 -12.02
C CYS A 156 -2.37 35.30 -12.94
N GLU A 157 -1.60 36.35 -12.79
CA GLU A 157 -0.28 36.43 -13.42
C GLU A 157 0.59 35.32 -12.84
N GLN A 158 1.06 34.41 -13.71
CA GLN A 158 2.06 33.43 -13.28
C GLN A 158 3.33 34.19 -12.91
N GLU A 159 3.71 34.10 -11.63
CA GLU A 159 4.93 34.75 -11.16
C GLU A 159 6.10 34.39 -12.04
N THR A 160 6.78 35.40 -12.49
CA THR A 160 8.07 35.31 -13.15
C THR A 160 9.03 34.60 -12.20
N ILE A 161 9.82 33.71 -12.78
CA ILE A 161 10.85 32.91 -12.11
C ILE A 161 11.56 33.69 -11.04
N ASP A 162 11.80 33.06 -9.88
CA ASP A 162 12.59 33.61 -8.78
C ASP A 162 13.83 34.30 -9.35
N PRO A 163 14.08 35.58 -9.03
CA PRO A 163 15.23 36.33 -9.55
C PRO A 163 16.57 35.64 -9.37
N ARG A 164 16.71 34.81 -8.34
CA ARG A 164 17.91 33.97 -8.10
C ARG A 164 18.12 32.91 -9.17
N LEU A 165 17.06 32.45 -9.82
CA LEU A 165 17.08 31.43 -10.87
C LEU A 165 17.06 32.03 -12.28
N ALA A 166 17.03 33.36 -12.42
CA ALA A 166 16.97 34.05 -13.71
C ALA A 166 18.13 33.65 -14.65
N ALA A 167 19.32 33.39 -14.09
CA ALA A 167 20.48 32.93 -14.87
C ALA A 167 20.25 31.55 -15.55
N LEU A 168 19.43 30.69 -14.98
CA LEU A 168 19.09 29.38 -15.55
C LEU A 168 18.18 29.49 -16.77
N LEU A 169 17.41 30.59 -16.90
CA LEU A 169 16.60 30.87 -18.08
C LEU A 169 17.46 31.13 -19.33
N GLU A 170 18.56 31.80 -19.16
CA GLU A 170 19.46 32.07 -20.29
C GLU A 170 20.12 30.80 -20.77
N LEU A 171 20.51 29.88 -19.87
CA LEU A 171 21.02 28.57 -20.23
C LEU A 171 20.00 27.74 -20.99
N ARG A 172 18.71 27.77 -20.59
CA ARG A 172 17.64 27.04 -21.29
C ARG A 172 17.40 27.51 -22.73
N LYS A 173 17.66 28.77 -23.02
CA LYS A 173 17.52 29.34 -24.36
C LYS A 173 18.68 28.95 -25.31
N GLN A 174 19.80 28.46 -24.75
CA GLN A 174 20.99 28.07 -25.50
C GLN A 174 21.03 26.55 -25.82
N LEU A 175 20.09 25.77 -25.27
CA LEU A 175 19.87 24.34 -25.53
C LEU A 175 18.72 24.14 -26.53
#